data_9deb32c74baf82f40edf183a56cc4195
#
_entry.id   9deb32c74baf82f40edf183a56cc4195
#
_cell.length_a   1.000
_cell.length_b   1.000
_cell.length_c   1.000
_cell.angle_alpha   90.00
_cell.angle_beta   90.00
_cell.angle_gamma   90.00
#
_symmetry.space_group_name_H-M   'P 1'
#
loop_
_entity.id
_entity.type
_entity.pdbx_description
1 polymer ?
#
loop_
_entity_poly.entity_id
_entity_poly.type
_entity_poly.pdbx_seq_one_letter_code
_entity_poly.pdbx_strand_id
1 'polypeptide(L)'
;NAEFSYLMKYNLEYDKKDISELKKAGSGVVRHYKNKFQRPRPYELAKEMNMDFDSMELISDSMKTPAYPSGHSLQSRLIAEYYGKLYPKHKENLIELADECGYGRVVAGWHYPSDHTTSVKIADKLINMVDIQESIIDIPRKTYAPAVFDNADTNNPKIKASVVKQIQDQIKVFEKEF
;
A
#
# COMPACT_ATOMS: atom_id res chain seq x y z
N ASN A 1 -5.96 -9.17 2.29
CA ASN A 1 -4.97 -8.15 2.55
C ASN A 1 -4.51 -8.28 4.00
N ALA A 2 -3.21 -8.49 4.22
CA ALA A 2 -2.65 -8.83 5.54
C ALA A 2 -2.91 -7.70 6.55
N GLU A 3 -2.74 -6.44 6.16
CA GLU A 3 -2.96 -5.28 7.01
C GLU A 3 -4.43 -5.17 7.46
N PHE A 4 -5.36 -5.47 6.57
CA PHE A 4 -6.78 -5.51 6.88
C PHE A 4 -7.11 -6.59 7.92
N SER A 5 -6.56 -7.79 7.75
CA SER A 5 -6.72 -8.88 8.70
C SER A 5 -6.12 -8.54 10.07
N TYR A 6 -4.99 -7.82 10.08
CA TYR A 6 -4.36 -7.32 11.30
C TYR A 6 -5.26 -6.32 12.02
N LEU A 7 -5.77 -5.29 11.31
CA LEU A 7 -6.66 -4.29 11.90
C LEU A 7 -7.90 -4.93 12.53
N MET A 8 -8.51 -5.91 11.85
CA MET A 8 -9.63 -6.69 12.40
C MET A 8 -9.22 -7.48 13.65
N LYS A 9 -8.10 -8.20 13.60
CA LYS A 9 -7.62 -9.04 14.71
C LYS A 9 -7.43 -8.25 16.01
N TYR A 10 -6.94 -7.02 15.90
CA TYR A 10 -6.68 -6.14 17.05
C TYR A 10 -7.82 -5.15 17.32
N ASN A 11 -8.98 -5.33 16.67
CA ASN A 11 -10.15 -4.48 16.82
C ASN A 11 -9.85 -2.99 16.63
N LEU A 12 -9.00 -2.68 15.65
CA LEU A 12 -8.65 -1.32 15.27
C LEU A 12 -9.66 -0.80 14.25
N GLU A 13 -10.10 0.43 14.42
CA GLU A 13 -11.02 1.04 13.48
C GLU A 13 -10.36 1.24 12.11
N TYR A 14 -11.07 0.90 11.05
CA TYR A 14 -10.63 1.09 9.66
C TYR A 14 -11.82 1.33 8.75
N ASP A 15 -11.59 2.06 7.66
CA ASP A 15 -12.58 2.20 6.60
C ASP A 15 -12.10 1.49 5.33
N LYS A 16 -12.94 0.60 4.80
CA LYS A 16 -12.66 -0.10 3.54
C LYS A 16 -12.54 0.86 2.36
N LYS A 17 -13.25 1.99 2.42
CA LYS A 17 -13.19 3.02 1.41
C LYS A 17 -11.81 3.69 1.41
N ASP A 18 -11.27 3.99 2.58
CA ASP A 18 -9.95 4.59 2.73
C ASP A 18 -8.85 3.68 2.18
N ILE A 19 -8.91 2.39 2.55
CA ILE A 19 -8.00 1.38 2.00
C ILE A 19 -8.10 1.32 0.47
N SER A 20 -9.32 1.38 -0.07
CA SER A 20 -9.55 1.39 -1.53
C SER A 20 -8.95 2.62 -2.19
N GLU A 21 -9.12 3.80 -1.60
CA GLU A 21 -8.59 5.06 -2.14
C GLU A 21 -7.06 5.12 -2.06
N LEU A 22 -6.45 4.65 -0.95
CA LEU A 22 -4.99 4.52 -0.84
C LEU A 22 -4.42 3.58 -1.91
N LYS A 23 -5.07 2.44 -2.14
CA LYS A 23 -4.69 1.51 -3.22
C LYS A 23 -4.83 2.15 -4.60
N LYS A 24 -5.90 2.87 -4.85
CA LYS A 24 -6.16 3.54 -6.12
C LYS A 24 -5.10 4.62 -6.38
N ALA A 25 -4.77 5.42 -5.36
CA ALA A 25 -3.70 6.41 -5.42
C ALA A 25 -2.36 5.74 -5.75
N GLY A 26 -1.96 4.72 -4.99
CA GLY A 26 -0.74 3.95 -5.26
C GLY A 26 -0.71 3.33 -6.66
N SER A 27 -1.86 2.87 -7.17
CA SER A 27 -1.96 2.32 -8.53
C SER A 27 -1.65 3.35 -9.62
N GLY A 28 -1.98 4.61 -9.42
CA GLY A 28 -1.64 5.71 -10.33
C GLY A 28 -0.14 5.83 -10.52
N VAL A 29 0.59 5.95 -9.40
CA VAL A 29 2.07 6.04 -9.38
C VAL A 29 2.70 4.81 -10.03
N VAL A 30 2.27 3.63 -9.63
CA VAL A 30 2.79 2.37 -10.18
C VAL A 30 2.62 2.31 -11.69
N ARG A 31 1.44 2.67 -12.20
CA ARG A 31 1.16 2.67 -13.64
C ARG A 31 2.06 3.64 -14.40
N HIS A 32 2.25 4.85 -13.87
CA HIS A 32 3.14 5.84 -14.47
C HIS A 32 4.55 5.28 -14.67
N TYR A 33 5.15 4.76 -13.61
CA TYR A 33 6.51 4.23 -13.67
C TYR A 33 6.63 2.94 -14.50
N LYS A 34 5.64 2.05 -14.43
CA LYS A 34 5.60 0.87 -15.28
C LYS A 34 5.61 1.23 -16.76
N ASN A 35 4.81 2.23 -17.14
CA ASN A 35 4.77 2.72 -18.52
C ASN A 35 6.08 3.39 -18.93
N LYS A 36 6.77 4.07 -18.01
CA LYS A 36 8.05 4.74 -18.29
C LYS A 36 9.21 3.76 -18.46
N PHE A 37 9.33 2.78 -17.56
CA PHE A 37 10.52 1.93 -17.50
C PHE A 37 10.39 0.61 -18.25
N GLN A 38 9.18 0.09 -18.47
CA GLN A 38 8.90 -1.15 -19.21
C GLN A 38 9.82 -2.32 -18.82
N ARG A 39 10.17 -2.43 -17.53
CA ARG A 39 11.08 -3.44 -17.04
C ARG A 39 10.50 -4.83 -17.20
N PRO A 40 11.19 -5.78 -17.88
CA PRO A 40 10.72 -7.16 -17.98
C PRO A 40 10.68 -7.83 -16.59
N ARG A 41 9.82 -8.79 -16.42
CA ARG A 41 9.75 -9.61 -15.20
C ARG A 41 10.94 -10.56 -15.11
N PRO A 42 11.32 -11.00 -13.87
CA PRO A 42 12.42 -11.96 -13.71
C PRO A 42 12.26 -13.22 -14.58
N TYR A 43 11.06 -13.80 -14.62
CA TYR A 43 10.76 -14.99 -15.43
C TYR A 43 10.82 -14.74 -16.95
N GLU A 44 10.46 -13.53 -17.39
CA GLU A 44 10.54 -13.14 -18.82
C GLU A 44 12.00 -13.05 -19.23
N LEU A 45 12.82 -12.37 -18.42
CA LEU A 45 14.24 -12.21 -18.66
C LEU A 45 14.99 -13.56 -18.61
N ALA A 46 14.68 -14.42 -17.64
CA ALA A 46 15.26 -15.75 -17.55
C ALA A 46 14.97 -16.59 -18.79
N LYS A 47 13.72 -16.52 -19.29
CA LYS A 47 13.32 -17.20 -20.53
C LYS A 47 14.11 -16.71 -21.75
N GLU A 48 14.29 -15.39 -21.88
CA GLU A 48 15.10 -14.79 -22.95
C GLU A 48 16.56 -15.22 -22.89
N MET A 49 17.09 -15.39 -21.68
CA MET A 49 18.49 -15.80 -21.44
C MET A 49 18.69 -17.32 -21.43
N ASN A 50 17.66 -18.13 -21.69
CA ASN A 50 17.66 -19.60 -21.56
C ASN A 50 18.17 -20.09 -20.20
N MET A 51 17.79 -19.39 -19.14
CA MET A 51 18.12 -19.76 -17.76
C MET A 51 16.96 -20.53 -17.12
N ASP A 52 17.29 -21.53 -16.34
CA ASP A 52 16.31 -22.16 -15.46
C ASP A 52 15.87 -21.16 -14.39
N PHE A 53 14.57 -20.97 -14.28
CA PHE A 53 13.98 -20.03 -13.32
C PHE A 53 12.70 -20.63 -12.75
N ASP A 54 12.77 -20.94 -11.46
CA ASP A 54 11.60 -21.40 -10.71
C ASP A 54 10.77 -20.19 -10.25
N SER A 55 9.59 -20.05 -10.83
CA SER A 55 8.62 -19.05 -10.41
C SER A 55 7.29 -19.70 -10.11
N MET A 56 6.58 -19.17 -9.11
CA MET A 56 5.22 -19.62 -8.85
C MET A 56 4.34 -19.37 -10.08
N GLU A 57 3.40 -20.26 -10.33
CA GLU A 57 2.47 -20.11 -11.45
C GLU A 57 1.76 -18.76 -11.44
N LEU A 58 1.66 -18.15 -12.61
CA LEU A 58 1.08 -16.84 -12.80
C LEU A 58 -0.45 -16.95 -12.87
N ILE A 59 -1.11 -16.58 -11.78
CA ILE A 59 -2.57 -16.67 -11.65
C ILE A 59 -3.24 -15.29 -11.85
N SER A 60 -2.47 -14.20 -11.91
CA SER A 60 -3.02 -12.83 -11.85
C SER A 60 -2.70 -12.00 -13.09
N ASP A 61 -3.70 -11.28 -13.60
CA ASP A 61 -3.53 -10.31 -14.70
C ASP A 61 -2.54 -9.19 -14.36
N SER A 62 -2.32 -8.90 -13.08
CA SER A 62 -1.31 -7.93 -12.66
C SER A 62 0.12 -8.34 -13.06
N MET A 63 0.34 -9.62 -13.30
CA MET A 63 1.63 -10.18 -13.75
C MET A 63 1.91 -9.92 -15.23
N LYS A 64 0.90 -9.55 -16.01
CA LYS A 64 1.04 -9.16 -17.42
C LYS A 64 1.55 -7.74 -17.62
N THR A 65 1.83 -7.01 -16.52
CA THR A 65 2.36 -5.64 -16.56
C THR A 65 3.84 -5.63 -16.22
N PRO A 66 4.62 -4.61 -16.66
CA PRO A 66 6.04 -4.48 -16.33
C PRO A 66 6.36 -4.64 -14.85
N ALA A 67 7.60 -5.06 -14.53
CA ALA A 67 7.97 -5.39 -13.16
C ALA A 67 8.10 -4.16 -12.24
N TYR A 68 8.66 -3.06 -12.73
CA TYR A 68 9.08 -1.93 -11.90
C TYR A 68 8.10 -0.75 -11.95
N PRO A 69 7.74 -0.19 -10.80
CA PRO A 69 7.95 -0.69 -9.43
C PRO A 69 6.89 -1.73 -9.03
N SER A 70 7.04 -2.36 -7.84
CA SER A 70 6.09 -3.33 -7.32
C SER A 70 4.83 -2.66 -6.78
N GLY A 71 3.68 -2.96 -7.39
CA GLY A 71 2.39 -2.42 -6.95
C GLY A 71 1.97 -2.90 -5.57
N HIS A 72 2.20 -4.17 -5.26
CA HIS A 72 1.88 -4.73 -3.95
C HIS A 72 2.70 -4.08 -2.85
N SER A 73 4.02 -3.93 -3.05
CA SER A 73 4.90 -3.28 -2.07
C SER A 73 4.50 -1.83 -1.80
N LEU A 74 4.19 -1.06 -2.85
CA LEU A 74 3.80 0.33 -2.70
C LEU A 74 2.46 0.49 -1.97
N GLN A 75 1.46 -0.28 -2.38
CA GLN A 75 0.12 -0.18 -1.80
C GLN A 75 0.08 -0.67 -0.35
N SER A 76 0.73 -1.81 -0.04
CA SER A 76 0.82 -2.32 1.32
C SER A 76 1.55 -1.34 2.23
N ARG A 77 2.67 -0.77 1.78
CA ARG A 77 3.42 0.22 2.54
C ARG A 77 2.63 1.50 2.80
N LEU A 78 1.90 2.03 1.80
CA LEU A 78 1.01 3.19 1.99
C LEU A 78 -0.05 2.94 3.06
N ILE A 79 -0.68 1.77 3.04
CA ILE A 79 -1.70 1.39 4.02
C ILE A 79 -1.06 1.27 5.41
N ALA A 80 0.08 0.60 5.52
CA ALA A 80 0.77 0.39 6.79
C ALA A 80 1.24 1.71 7.41
N GLU A 81 1.81 2.62 6.64
CA GLU A 81 2.22 3.94 7.12
C GLU A 81 1.03 4.79 7.54
N TYR A 82 -0.06 4.77 6.75
CA TYR A 82 -1.27 5.50 7.09
C TYR A 82 -1.85 5.04 8.42
N TYR A 83 -2.13 3.74 8.57
CA TYR A 83 -2.67 3.21 9.83
C TYR A 83 -1.64 3.22 10.96
N GLY A 84 -0.34 3.14 10.65
CA GLY A 84 0.73 3.32 11.62
C GLY A 84 0.78 4.72 12.23
N LYS A 85 0.39 5.76 11.47
CA LYS A 85 0.22 7.12 12.02
C LYS A 85 -1.03 7.24 12.89
N LEU A 86 -2.12 6.54 12.54
CA LEU A 86 -3.35 6.48 13.35
C LEU A 86 -3.16 5.65 14.63
N TYR A 87 -2.38 4.57 14.54
CA TYR A 87 -2.16 3.62 15.61
C TYR A 87 -0.66 3.41 15.89
N PRO A 88 0.03 4.39 16.49
CA PRO A 88 1.50 4.35 16.64
C PRO A 88 2.04 3.09 17.35
N LYS A 89 1.28 2.52 18.28
CA LYS A 89 1.66 1.27 18.98
C LYS A 89 1.67 0.03 18.08
N HIS A 90 0.99 0.10 16.93
CA HIS A 90 0.87 -0.99 15.97
C HIS A 90 1.71 -0.75 14.71
N LYS A 91 2.43 0.38 14.64
CA LYS A 91 3.14 0.81 13.44
C LYS A 91 4.16 -0.23 12.97
N GLU A 92 5.00 -0.71 13.87
CA GLU A 92 6.05 -1.67 13.53
C GLU A 92 5.48 -2.95 12.91
N ASN A 93 4.46 -3.53 13.54
CA ASN A 93 3.79 -4.73 13.04
C ASN A 93 3.11 -4.52 11.67
N LEU A 94 2.49 -3.35 11.47
CA LEU A 94 1.87 -3.02 10.18
C LEU A 94 2.92 -2.88 9.07
N ILE A 95 4.06 -2.27 9.38
CA ILE A 95 5.19 -2.14 8.46
C ILE A 95 5.77 -3.51 8.11
N GLU A 96 5.99 -4.37 9.10
CA GLU A 96 6.49 -5.74 8.90
C GLU A 96 5.57 -6.53 7.96
N LEU A 97 4.26 -6.50 8.20
CA LEU A 97 3.27 -7.15 7.32
C LEU A 97 3.28 -6.59 5.89
N ALA A 98 3.50 -5.29 5.74
CA ALA A 98 3.61 -4.68 4.41
C ALA A 98 4.88 -5.12 3.69
N ASP A 99 6.00 -5.23 4.41
CA ASP A 99 7.25 -5.72 3.87
C ASP A 99 7.17 -7.21 3.50
N GLU A 100 6.56 -8.05 4.34
CA GLU A 100 6.27 -9.46 4.02
C GLU A 100 5.42 -9.59 2.76
N CYS A 101 4.35 -8.80 2.65
CA CYS A 101 3.47 -8.79 1.48
C CYS A 101 4.24 -8.39 0.21
N GLY A 102 5.08 -7.37 0.29
CA GLY A 102 5.88 -6.87 -0.82
C GLY A 102 7.02 -7.80 -1.20
N TYR A 103 7.81 -8.23 -0.21
CA TYR A 103 8.96 -9.10 -0.45
C TYR A 103 8.55 -10.52 -0.84
N GLY A 104 7.40 -11.00 -0.40
CA GLY A 104 6.83 -12.25 -0.87
C GLY A 104 6.66 -12.33 -2.39
N ARG A 105 6.53 -11.18 -3.08
CA ARG A 105 6.51 -11.11 -4.55
C ARG A 105 7.88 -11.29 -5.17
N VAL A 106 8.95 -10.93 -4.44
CA VAL A 106 10.34 -11.20 -4.85
C VAL A 106 10.63 -12.69 -4.71
N VAL A 107 10.26 -13.27 -3.56
CA VAL A 107 10.44 -14.71 -3.29
C VAL A 107 9.67 -15.55 -4.30
N ALA A 108 8.48 -15.11 -4.71
CA ALA A 108 7.69 -15.78 -5.74
C ALA A 108 8.26 -15.66 -7.18
N GLY A 109 9.37 -14.94 -7.37
CA GLY A 109 9.99 -14.72 -8.68
C GLY A 109 9.25 -13.72 -9.58
N TRP A 110 8.34 -12.92 -9.04
CA TRP A 110 7.51 -11.98 -9.81
C TRP A 110 8.08 -10.58 -9.89
N HIS A 111 8.94 -10.22 -8.97
CA HIS A 111 9.60 -8.92 -8.87
C HIS A 111 11.08 -9.06 -8.51
N TYR A 112 11.86 -8.07 -8.87
CA TYR A 112 13.23 -7.93 -8.38
C TYR A 112 13.24 -7.27 -6.99
N PRO A 113 14.28 -7.50 -6.17
CA PRO A 113 14.43 -6.81 -4.89
C PRO A 113 14.36 -5.29 -5.02
N SER A 114 14.91 -4.73 -6.11
CA SER A 114 14.87 -3.29 -6.39
C SER A 114 13.46 -2.76 -6.68
N ASP A 115 12.55 -3.57 -7.24
CA ASP A 115 11.16 -3.17 -7.46
C ASP A 115 10.45 -2.96 -6.11
N HIS A 116 10.70 -3.85 -5.15
CA HIS A 116 10.20 -3.75 -3.78
C HIS A 116 10.80 -2.53 -3.06
N THR A 117 12.13 -2.45 -2.99
CA THR A 117 12.82 -1.39 -2.24
C THR A 117 12.45 0.01 -2.74
N THR A 118 12.34 0.19 -4.06
CA THR A 118 11.91 1.48 -4.62
C THR A 118 10.46 1.79 -4.29
N SER A 119 9.58 0.79 -4.32
CA SER A 119 8.17 0.97 -3.96
C SER A 119 7.99 1.42 -2.51
N VAL A 120 8.76 0.84 -1.59
CA VAL A 120 8.79 1.27 -0.17
C VAL A 120 9.20 2.73 -0.07
N LYS A 121 10.32 3.13 -0.70
CA LYS A 121 10.81 4.52 -0.69
C LYS A 121 9.79 5.50 -1.25
N ILE A 122 9.10 5.14 -2.33
CA ILE A 122 8.04 5.98 -2.92
C ILE A 122 6.88 6.13 -1.94
N ALA A 123 6.43 5.04 -1.32
CA ALA A 123 5.33 5.07 -0.37
C ALA A 123 5.67 5.93 0.86
N ASP A 124 6.87 5.76 1.44
CA ASP A 124 7.35 6.54 2.57
C ASP A 124 7.42 8.05 2.23
N LYS A 125 7.87 8.38 1.03
CA LYS A 125 7.90 9.77 0.58
C LYS A 125 6.49 10.34 0.41
N LEU A 126 5.58 9.63 -0.23
CA LEU A 126 4.21 10.06 -0.44
C LEU A 126 3.48 10.31 0.88
N ILE A 127 3.56 9.38 1.83
CA ILE A 127 2.85 9.51 3.10
C ILE A 127 3.41 10.61 4.00
N ASN A 128 4.69 10.95 3.87
CA ASN A 128 5.33 12.04 4.60
C ASN A 128 5.04 13.43 4.02
N MET A 129 4.57 13.49 2.76
CA MET A 129 4.11 14.74 2.14
C MET A 129 2.65 15.08 2.49
N VAL A 130 1.96 14.16 3.17
CA VAL A 130 0.56 14.32 3.56
C VAL A 130 0.48 14.56 5.06
N ASP A 131 -0.11 15.69 5.45
CA ASP A 131 -0.39 15.96 6.86
C ASP A 131 -1.66 15.20 7.30
N ILE A 132 -1.42 14.01 7.87
CA ILE A 132 -2.49 13.17 8.38
C ILE A 132 -2.98 13.68 9.75
N GLN A 133 -2.14 14.40 10.50
CA GLN A 133 -2.48 14.84 11.87
C GLN A 133 -3.61 15.88 11.88
N GLU A 134 -3.66 16.79 10.92
CA GLU A 134 -4.80 17.72 10.80
C GLU A 134 -6.12 17.01 10.52
N SER A 135 -6.08 15.80 9.94
CA SER A 135 -7.27 15.01 9.64
C SER A 135 -7.78 14.20 10.84
N ILE A 136 -6.93 14.00 11.88
CA ILE A 136 -7.23 13.22 13.09
C ILE A 136 -7.87 14.08 14.19
N ILE A 137 -7.71 15.39 14.15
CA ILE A 137 -8.14 16.32 15.22
C ILE A 137 -9.66 16.31 15.46
N ASP A 138 -10.45 15.84 14.51
CA ASP A 138 -11.91 15.74 14.61
C ASP A 138 -12.43 14.35 15.07
N ILE A 139 -11.56 13.45 15.51
CA ILE A 139 -11.98 12.16 16.08
C ILE A 139 -12.23 12.36 17.59
N PRO A 140 -13.49 12.35 18.06
CA PRO A 140 -13.74 12.33 19.49
C PRO A 140 -13.09 11.06 20.06
N ARG A 141 -12.18 11.21 21.02
CA ARG A 141 -11.61 10.08 21.77
C ARG A 141 -12.74 9.41 22.56
N LYS A 142 -13.44 8.47 21.94
CA LYS A 142 -14.31 7.56 22.69
C LYS A 142 -13.42 6.59 23.46
N THR A 143 -13.48 6.68 24.79
CA THR A 143 -12.95 5.67 25.69
C THR A 143 -13.71 4.38 25.46
N TYR A 144 -13.05 3.35 24.93
CA TYR A 144 -13.69 2.05 24.68
C TYR A 144 -13.88 1.27 25.98
N ALA A 145 -15.14 1.04 26.33
CA ALA A 145 -15.55 -0.15 27.05
C ALA A 145 -15.71 -1.30 26.06
N PRO A 146 -15.50 -2.59 26.46
CA PRO A 146 -15.62 -3.70 25.53
C PRO A 146 -17.02 -3.74 24.92
N ALA A 147 -17.10 -3.59 23.59
CA ALA A 147 -18.34 -3.48 22.86
C ALA A 147 -19.03 -4.84 22.79
N VAL A 148 -20.19 -4.92 23.39
CA VAL A 148 -21.27 -5.79 22.95
C VAL A 148 -21.67 -5.33 21.56
N PHE A 149 -21.79 -6.27 20.62
CA PHE A 149 -22.26 -6.00 19.26
C PHE A 149 -23.67 -5.41 19.33
N ASP A 150 -23.76 -4.11 19.17
CA ASP A 150 -25.02 -3.45 18.88
C ASP A 150 -24.89 -2.60 17.62
N ASN A 151 -25.91 -2.75 16.76
CA ASN A 151 -26.00 -2.25 15.41
C ASN A 151 -25.69 -0.74 15.27
N ALA A 152 -24.86 -0.46 14.28
CA ALA A 152 -24.94 0.67 13.39
C ALA A 152 -25.18 2.05 14.01
N ASP A 153 -24.11 2.71 14.42
CA ASP A 153 -24.05 4.16 14.26
C ASP A 153 -22.80 4.51 13.43
N THR A 154 -23.05 4.83 12.18
CA THR A 154 -22.03 5.07 11.14
C THR A 154 -21.46 6.48 11.24
N ASN A 155 -21.08 6.93 12.41
CA ASN A 155 -20.22 8.10 12.59
C ASN A 155 -18.76 7.70 12.63
N ASN A 156 -18.35 6.94 11.61
CA ASN A 156 -16.96 6.65 11.33
C ASN A 156 -16.27 7.97 10.97
N PRO A 157 -15.13 8.33 11.62
CA PRO A 157 -14.37 9.51 11.20
C PRO A 157 -13.92 9.27 9.77
N LYS A 158 -14.64 9.90 8.84
CA LYS A 158 -14.24 9.90 7.43
C LYS A 158 -12.85 10.49 7.39
N ILE A 159 -11.88 9.72 6.87
CA ILE A 159 -10.70 10.35 6.31
C ILE A 159 -11.24 11.47 5.45
N LYS A 160 -10.93 12.70 5.82
CA LYS A 160 -11.38 13.84 5.03
C LYS A 160 -10.95 13.54 3.61
N ALA A 161 -11.86 13.68 2.66
CA ALA A 161 -11.56 13.59 1.23
C ALA A 161 -10.30 14.40 0.87
N SER A 162 -9.90 15.35 1.75
CA SER A 162 -8.68 16.12 1.71
C SER A 162 -7.41 15.28 1.73
N VAL A 163 -7.29 14.19 2.54
CA VAL A 163 -6.05 13.38 2.61
C VAL A 163 -5.85 12.57 1.34
N VAL A 164 -6.91 11.94 0.87
CA VAL A 164 -6.87 11.20 -0.41
C VAL A 164 -6.57 12.17 -1.56
N LYS A 165 -7.18 13.35 -1.54
CA LYS A 165 -6.91 14.40 -2.50
C LYS A 165 -5.47 14.89 -2.42
N GLN A 166 -4.92 15.12 -1.23
CA GLN A 166 -3.52 15.50 -1.04
C GLN A 166 -2.57 14.44 -1.60
N ILE A 167 -2.81 13.15 -1.32
CA ILE A 167 -2.03 12.06 -1.92
C ILE A 167 -2.13 12.09 -3.44
N GLN A 168 -3.32 12.27 -3.99
CA GLN A 168 -3.54 12.35 -5.45
C GLN A 168 -2.84 13.57 -6.08
N ASP A 169 -2.88 14.73 -5.41
CA ASP A 169 -2.24 15.95 -5.88
C ASP A 169 -0.72 15.85 -5.80
N GLN A 170 -0.16 15.23 -4.75
CA GLN A 170 1.27 14.92 -4.64
C GLN A 170 1.73 13.93 -5.72
N ILE A 171 0.91 12.98 -6.08
CA ILE A 171 1.18 12.08 -7.20
C ILE A 171 1.34 12.87 -8.50
N LYS A 172 0.46 13.85 -8.76
CA LYS A 172 0.55 14.70 -9.96
C LYS A 172 1.80 15.56 -9.98
N VAL A 173 2.25 16.03 -8.81
CA VAL A 173 3.53 16.74 -8.69
C VAL A 173 4.68 15.81 -9.00
N PHE A 174 4.67 14.61 -8.43
CA PHE A 174 5.67 13.56 -8.71
C PHE A 174 5.74 13.17 -10.20
N GLU A 175 4.57 13.09 -10.86
CA GLU A 175 4.49 12.78 -12.30
C GLU A 175 5.08 13.89 -13.19
N LYS A 176 5.18 15.13 -12.69
CA LYS A 176 5.75 16.26 -13.42
C LYS A 176 7.26 16.45 -13.20
N GLU A 177 7.79 16.01 -12.05
CA GLU A 177 9.19 16.17 -11.69
C GLU A 177 10.10 15.07 -12.25
N PHE A 178 9.53 13.99 -12.80
CA PHE A 178 10.22 12.82 -13.36
C PHE A 178 9.68 12.45 -14.74
#